data_63ff092b839db1eb8b8520303366359b
#
_entry.id   63ff092b839db1eb8b8520303366359b
#
_cell.length_a   1.000
_cell.length_b   1.000
_cell.length_c   1.000
_cell.angle_alpha   90.00
_cell.angle_beta   90.00
_cell.angle_gamma   90.00
#
_symmetry.space_group_name_H-M   'P 1'
#
loop_
_entity.id
_entity.type
_entity.pdbx_description
1 polymer ?
#
loop_
_entity_poly.entity_id
_entity_poly.type
_entity_poly.pdbx_seq_one_letter_code
_entity_poly.pdbx_strand_id
1 'polypeptide(L)' 'MTSRDAGLPGNIGAPATRALTVAGYTRLSQLADVPAAELAKLHGVGPKALRLLQQALEEHGMSLG' A
#
# COMPACT_ATOMS: atom_id res chain seq x y z
N MET A 1 -19.55 -7.77 9.83
CA MET A 1 -18.26 -8.15 9.86
C MET A 1 -17.32 -7.06 9.47
N THR A 2 -16.36 -6.91 10.23
CA THR A 2 -15.39 -5.89 10.00
C THR A 2 -14.24 -6.43 9.22
N SER A 3 -13.81 -5.71 8.26
CA SER A 3 -12.70 -6.09 7.49
C SER A 3 -11.52 -5.25 7.84
N ARG A 4 -10.51 -5.83 8.39
CA ARG A 4 -9.30 -5.14 8.62
C ARG A 4 -8.57 -4.82 7.40
N ASP A 5 -8.97 -5.44 6.35
CA ASP A 5 -8.38 -5.35 5.05
C ASP A 5 -9.23 -4.55 4.13
N ALA A 6 -9.99 -3.65 4.68
CA ALA A 6 -10.99 -2.95 3.95
C ALA A 6 -10.45 -2.07 2.84
N GLY A 7 -9.22 -1.71 2.88
CA GLY A 7 -8.68 -0.88 1.83
C GLY A 7 -7.30 -0.40 2.13
N LEU A 8 -6.83 0.50 1.30
CA LEU A 8 -5.51 1.11 1.48
C LEU A 8 -5.60 2.21 2.52
N PRO A 9 -4.48 2.52 3.19
CA PRO A 9 -4.49 3.61 4.17
C PRO A 9 -4.82 4.93 3.48
N GLY A 10 -5.62 5.74 4.13
CA GLY A 10 -6.01 7.02 3.56
C GLY A 10 -4.92 8.07 3.58
N ASN A 11 -3.90 7.87 4.41
CA ASN A 11 -2.86 8.87 4.58
C ASN A 11 -1.76 8.84 3.53
N ILE A 12 -1.84 7.93 2.57
CA ILE A 12 -0.85 7.88 1.49
C ILE A 12 -1.14 8.88 0.38
N GLY A 13 -2.34 9.45 0.39
CA GLY A 13 -2.73 10.45 -0.60
C GLY A 13 -3.44 9.86 -1.81
N ALA A 14 -4.21 10.70 -2.49
CA ALA A 14 -5.00 10.25 -3.62
C ALA A 14 -4.16 9.75 -4.80
N PRO A 15 -3.04 10.40 -5.15
CA PRO A 15 -2.23 9.89 -6.27
C PRO A 15 -1.72 8.48 -6.03
N ALA A 16 -1.25 8.20 -4.82
CA ALA A 16 -0.73 6.87 -4.52
C ALA A 16 -1.87 5.84 -4.48
N THR A 17 -2.99 6.21 -3.90
CA THR A 17 -4.15 5.33 -3.84
C THR A 17 -4.61 4.96 -5.25
N ARG A 18 -4.69 5.95 -6.12
CA ARG A 18 -5.11 5.72 -7.50
C ARG A 18 -4.11 4.82 -8.24
N ALA A 19 -2.81 5.09 -8.07
CA ALA A 19 -1.78 4.30 -8.72
C ALA A 19 -1.86 2.84 -8.30
N LEU A 20 -2.03 2.59 -7.02
CA LEU A 20 -2.12 1.23 -6.52
C LEU A 20 -3.38 0.54 -7.03
N THR A 21 -4.50 1.24 -7.04
CA THR A 21 -5.74 0.69 -7.52
C THR A 21 -5.65 0.28 -8.99
N VAL A 22 -5.04 1.15 -9.79
CA VAL A 22 -4.86 0.86 -11.22
C VAL A 22 -3.97 -0.36 -11.41
N ALA A 23 -2.98 -0.52 -10.55
CA ALA A 23 -2.08 -1.67 -10.63
C ALA A 23 -2.70 -2.96 -10.07
N GLY A 24 -3.91 -2.88 -9.54
CA GLY A 24 -4.59 -4.05 -9.02
C GLY A 24 -4.54 -4.23 -7.52
N TYR A 25 -3.98 -3.27 -6.81
CA TYR A 25 -3.87 -3.34 -5.36
C TYR A 25 -4.97 -2.49 -4.73
N THR A 26 -6.00 -3.15 -4.26
CA THR A 26 -7.13 -2.46 -3.67
C THR A 26 -7.23 -2.64 -2.16
N ARG A 27 -6.43 -3.55 -1.60
CA ARG A 27 -6.42 -3.82 -0.17
C ARG A 27 -5.00 -3.91 0.33
N LEU A 28 -4.83 -3.54 1.59
CA LEU A 28 -3.50 -3.51 2.19
C LEU A 28 -2.81 -4.87 2.19
N SER A 29 -3.56 -5.93 2.46
CA SER A 29 -2.98 -7.27 2.51
C SER A 29 -2.39 -7.70 1.18
N GLN A 30 -2.86 -7.14 0.08
CA GLN A 30 -2.31 -7.47 -1.23
C GLN A 30 -0.89 -6.97 -1.40
N LEU A 31 -0.47 -6.04 -0.56
CA LEU A 31 0.89 -5.49 -0.62
C LEU A 31 1.88 -6.29 0.20
N ALA A 32 1.41 -7.21 1.03
CA ALA A 32 2.31 -8.04 1.83
C ALA A 32 3.24 -8.81 0.89
N ASP A 33 4.52 -8.79 1.21
CA ASP A 33 5.56 -9.48 0.44
C ASP A 33 5.80 -8.92 -0.96
N VAL A 34 5.14 -7.85 -1.34
CA VAL A 34 5.41 -7.19 -2.62
C VAL A 34 6.68 -6.35 -2.46
N PRO A 35 7.65 -6.49 -3.37
CA PRO A 35 8.87 -5.69 -3.25
C PRO A 35 8.59 -4.21 -3.33
N ALA A 36 9.17 -3.45 -2.42
CA ALA A 36 8.99 -2.01 -2.41
C ALA A 36 9.41 -1.39 -3.74
N ALA A 37 10.43 -1.97 -4.38
CA ALA A 37 10.90 -1.46 -5.67
C ALA A 37 9.82 -1.54 -6.74
N GLU A 38 8.97 -2.56 -6.68
CA GLU A 38 7.88 -2.68 -7.63
C GLU A 38 6.86 -1.57 -7.44
N LEU A 39 6.54 -1.27 -6.20
CA LEU A 39 5.59 -0.20 -5.92
C LEU A 39 6.18 1.17 -6.24
N ALA A 40 7.47 1.32 -6.06
CA ALA A 40 8.15 2.59 -6.35
C ALA A 40 8.11 2.94 -7.83
N LYS A 41 7.91 1.95 -8.69
CA LYS A 41 7.81 2.18 -10.12
C LYS A 41 6.48 2.79 -10.52
N LEU A 42 5.49 2.69 -9.65
CA LEU A 42 4.16 3.20 -9.98
C LEU A 42 4.15 4.72 -9.90
N HIS A 43 3.61 5.33 -10.93
CA HIS A 43 3.51 6.79 -10.98
C HIS A 43 2.53 7.24 -9.89
N GLY A 44 2.97 8.10 -9.02
CA GLY A 44 2.15 8.56 -7.91
C GLY A 44 2.50 7.94 -6.56
N VAL A 45 3.32 6.89 -6.56
CA VAL A 45 3.78 6.26 -5.32
C VAL A 45 5.19 6.73 -5.05
N GLY A 46 5.34 7.63 -4.09
CA GLY A 46 6.65 8.17 -3.74
C GLY A 46 7.19 7.54 -2.46
N PRO A 47 8.38 8.00 -2.03
CA PRO A 47 9.01 7.43 -0.82
C PRO A 47 8.16 7.58 0.43
N LYS A 48 7.45 8.68 0.55
CA LYS A 48 6.60 8.90 1.71
C LYS A 48 5.44 7.91 1.73
N ALA A 49 4.82 7.68 0.57
CA ALA A 49 3.74 6.73 0.48
C ALA A 49 4.22 5.32 0.82
N LEU A 50 5.40 4.95 0.33
CA LEU A 50 5.97 3.64 0.63
C LEU A 50 6.21 3.46 2.12
N ARG A 51 6.70 4.50 2.78
CA ARG A 51 6.93 4.44 4.22
C ARG A 51 5.62 4.25 4.98
N LEU A 52 4.59 4.98 4.58
CA LEU A 52 3.29 4.87 5.22
C LEU A 52 2.66 3.51 4.99
N LEU A 53 2.85 2.96 3.79
CA LEU A 53 2.36 1.61 3.50
C LEU A 53 3.07 0.57 4.34
N GLN A 54 4.38 0.71 4.48
CA GLN A 54 5.15 -0.22 5.31
C GLN A 54 4.69 -0.14 6.76
N GLN A 55 4.47 1.06 7.28
CA GLN A 55 3.97 1.22 8.63
C GLN A 55 2.61 0.55 8.82
N ALA A 56 1.72 0.75 7.87
CA ALA A 56 0.39 0.16 7.95
C ALA A 56 0.46 -1.36 7.93
N LEU A 57 1.33 -1.90 7.08
CA LEU A 57 1.51 -3.35 7.03
C LEU A 57 2.05 -3.89 8.34
N GLU A 58 3.03 -3.19 8.92
CA GLU A 58 3.60 -3.62 10.19
C GLU A 58 2.58 -3.64 11.30
N GLU A 59 1.65 -2.71 11.29
CA GLU A 59 0.58 -2.69 12.28
C GLU A 59 -0.30 -3.92 12.18
N HIS A 60 -0.33 -4.55 11.04
CA HIS A 60 -1.10 -5.77 10.83
C HIS A 60 -0.23 -7.02 10.77
N GLY A 61 1.01 -6.90 11.19
CA GLY A 61 1.91 -8.05 11.23
C GLY A 61 2.47 -8.45 9.87
N MET A 62 2.44 -7.54 8.90
CA MET A 62 2.91 -7.80 7.55
C MET A 62 4.02 -6.83 7.19
N SER A 63 4.61 -7.00 6.03
CA SER A 63 5.61 -6.07 5.55
C SER A 63 5.77 -6.21 4.04
N LEU A 64 6.35 -5.19 3.43
CA LEU A 64 6.73 -5.26 2.03
C LEU A 64 7.90 -6.23 1.86
N GLY A 65 7.98 -6.80 0.70
CA GLY A 65 9.05 -7.73 0.38
C GLY A 65 10.41 -7.09 0.15
#